data_9057eeece1ab94dce87d7e9ca1d34921
#
_entry.id   9057eeece1ab94dce87d7e9ca1d34921
#
_cell.length_a   1.000
_cell.length_b   1.000
_cell.length_c   1.000
_cell.angle_alpha   90.00
_cell.angle_beta   90.00
_cell.angle_gamma   90.00
#
_symmetry.space_group_name_H-M   'P 1'
#
loop_
_entity.id
_entity.type
_entity.pdbx_description
1 polymer ?
#
loop_
_entity_poly.entity_id
_entity_poly.type
_entity_poly.pdbx_seq_one_letter_code
_entity_poly.pdbx_strand_id
1 'polypeptide(L)'
;AVGQLQFRRALFNLFACNQDDHSKNWAFLQDDTGQWRPAPFYDVTFSPHPFAEHATAYMGFGKQPPLKAMQRLATQAGFTDWKQALPYVQETVDVLSSFSVVAKHLGARASTVDLITKWLNQAWWENKGLLGTWAHRRSLTWSLGSMRL
;
A
#
# COMPACT_ATOMS: atom_id res chain seq x y z
N ALA A 1 -13.26 -8.75 9.13
CA ALA A 1 -12.56 -9.93 9.58
C ALA A 1 -11.04 -9.84 9.35
N VAL A 2 -10.28 -10.79 9.91
CA VAL A 2 -8.81 -10.79 9.90
C VAL A 2 -8.24 -10.71 8.49
N GLY A 3 -8.76 -11.50 7.54
CA GLY A 3 -8.30 -11.50 6.15
C GLY A 3 -8.41 -10.13 5.49
N GLN A 4 -9.52 -9.44 5.66
CA GLN A 4 -9.72 -8.10 5.10
C GLN A 4 -8.75 -7.08 5.70
N LEU A 5 -8.45 -7.18 7.02
CA LEU A 5 -7.43 -6.34 7.64
C LEU A 5 -6.05 -6.61 7.04
N GLN A 6 -5.68 -7.87 6.82
CA GLN A 6 -4.39 -8.22 6.23
C GLN A 6 -4.30 -7.75 4.76
N PHE A 7 -5.39 -7.85 4.01
CA PHE A 7 -5.46 -7.29 2.65
C PHE A 7 -5.21 -5.77 2.64
N ARG A 8 -5.81 -5.02 3.56
CA ARG A 8 -5.57 -3.57 3.70
C ARG A 8 -4.11 -3.25 4.02
N ARG A 9 -3.49 -4.03 4.92
CA ARG A 9 -2.05 -3.90 5.23
C ARG A 9 -1.17 -4.19 4.01
N ALA A 10 -1.51 -5.22 3.24
CA ALA A 10 -0.81 -5.56 2.00
C ALA A 10 -0.92 -4.43 0.96
N LEU A 11 -2.11 -3.82 0.81
CA LEU A 11 -2.29 -2.64 -0.04
C LEU A 11 -1.41 -1.46 0.41
N PHE A 12 -1.36 -1.21 1.72
CA PHE A 12 -0.52 -0.15 2.26
C PHE A 12 0.95 -0.42 1.93
N ASN A 13 1.46 -1.63 2.18
CA ASN A 13 2.84 -1.99 1.84
C ASN A 13 3.15 -1.78 0.35
N LEU A 14 2.22 -2.19 -0.53
CA LEU A 14 2.37 -2.05 -1.98
C LEU A 14 2.54 -0.59 -2.41
N PHE A 15 1.66 0.29 -1.96
CA PHE A 15 1.64 1.70 -2.39
C PHE A 15 2.60 2.59 -1.59
N ALA A 16 2.93 2.23 -0.34
CA ALA A 16 3.86 2.96 0.52
C ALA A 16 5.33 2.58 0.32
N CYS A 17 5.64 1.66 -0.59
CA CYS A 17 6.98 1.12 -0.81
C CYS A 17 7.61 0.52 0.47
N ASN A 18 6.79 -0.10 1.32
CA ASN A 18 7.27 -0.95 2.39
C ASN A 18 7.56 -2.33 1.80
N GLN A 19 8.73 -2.50 1.22
CA GLN A 19 9.11 -3.73 0.49
C GLN A 19 9.83 -4.75 1.38
N ASP A 20 10.19 -4.37 2.61
CA ASP A 20 10.66 -5.29 3.64
C ASP A 20 9.48 -5.89 4.44
N ASP A 21 8.44 -6.29 3.71
CA ASP A 21 7.15 -6.77 4.22
C ASP A 21 7.15 -8.29 4.47
N HIS A 22 8.28 -8.84 4.93
CA HIS A 22 8.43 -10.26 5.17
C HIS A 22 7.52 -10.78 6.32
N SER A 23 7.29 -12.09 6.36
CA SER A 23 6.33 -12.73 7.27
C SER A 23 6.65 -12.51 8.77
N LYS A 24 7.89 -12.20 9.14
CA LYS A 24 8.27 -11.89 10.54
C LYS A 24 7.69 -10.56 11.05
N ASN A 25 7.24 -9.67 10.15
CA ASN A 25 6.56 -8.42 10.50
C ASN A 25 5.03 -8.59 10.64
N TRP A 26 4.59 -9.83 10.78
CA TRP A 26 3.19 -10.19 11.00
C TRP A 26 3.09 -11.02 12.27
N ALA A 27 2.26 -10.59 13.20
CA ALA A 27 2.08 -11.29 14.47
C ALA A 27 0.61 -11.35 14.88
N PHE A 28 0.31 -12.29 15.76
CA PHE A 28 -0.97 -12.42 16.42
C PHE A 28 -0.74 -12.40 17.93
N LEU A 29 -1.68 -11.82 18.63
CA LEU A 29 -1.72 -11.78 20.09
C LEU A 29 -2.84 -12.70 20.57
N GLN A 30 -2.55 -13.47 21.62
CA GLN A 30 -3.56 -14.24 22.32
C GLN A 30 -3.89 -13.50 23.62
N ASP A 31 -5.18 -13.30 23.88
CA ASP A 31 -5.64 -12.74 25.14
C ASP A 31 -5.78 -13.80 26.24
N ASP A 32 -6.10 -13.37 27.46
CA ASP A 32 -6.23 -14.24 28.63
C ASP A 32 -7.40 -15.25 28.49
N THR A 33 -8.31 -15.05 27.55
CA THR A 33 -9.41 -15.98 27.22
C THR A 33 -9.03 -16.99 26.15
N GLY A 34 -7.79 -16.92 25.62
CA GLY A 34 -7.29 -17.79 24.56
C GLY A 34 -7.70 -17.37 23.15
N GLN A 35 -8.32 -16.18 22.97
CA GLN A 35 -8.68 -15.68 21.67
C GLN A 35 -7.51 -15.01 20.95
N TRP A 36 -7.33 -15.35 19.68
CA TRP A 36 -6.29 -14.79 18.82
C TRP A 36 -6.80 -13.59 18.04
N ARG A 37 -6.00 -12.53 18.02
CA ARG A 37 -6.25 -11.33 17.21
C ARG A 37 -4.94 -10.89 16.53
N PRO A 38 -5.02 -10.25 15.34
CA PRO A 38 -3.83 -9.65 14.73
C PRO A 38 -3.20 -8.63 15.66
N ALA A 39 -1.87 -8.67 15.79
CA ALA A 39 -1.12 -7.60 16.46
C ALA A 39 -1.34 -6.26 15.75
N PRO A 40 -1.13 -5.12 16.42
CA PRO A 40 -0.98 -3.84 15.73
C PRO A 40 0.00 -3.95 14.57
N PHE A 41 -0.21 -3.16 13.52
CA PHE A 41 0.71 -3.13 12.39
C PHE A 41 2.01 -2.45 12.83
N TYR A 42 3.13 -3.16 12.75
CA TYR A 42 4.44 -2.69 13.20
C TYR A 42 5.47 -2.85 12.10
N ASP A 43 6.63 -2.21 12.27
CA ASP A 43 7.74 -2.18 11.31
C ASP A 43 7.29 -1.70 9.91
N VAL A 44 6.39 -0.72 9.91
CA VAL A 44 5.83 -0.14 8.71
C VAL A 44 6.66 1.07 8.31
N THR A 45 7.66 0.82 7.48
CA THR A 45 8.66 1.82 7.10
C THR A 45 8.72 2.01 5.59
N PHE A 46 9.20 3.17 5.15
CA PHE A 46 9.62 3.34 3.78
C PHE A 46 10.93 2.56 3.58
N SER A 47 10.84 1.40 2.93
CA SER A 47 11.95 0.46 2.77
C SER A 47 11.99 -0.10 1.34
N PRO A 48 12.33 0.74 0.34
CA PRO A 48 12.40 0.27 -1.04
C PRO A 48 13.56 -0.70 -1.23
N HIS A 49 13.27 -1.82 -1.88
CA HIS A 49 14.27 -2.81 -2.23
C HIS A 49 15.00 -2.41 -3.54
N PRO A 50 16.31 -2.71 -3.72
CA PRO A 50 17.05 -2.36 -4.94
C PRO A 50 16.43 -2.85 -6.25
N PHE A 51 15.71 -3.98 -6.20
CA PHE A 51 15.00 -4.55 -7.36
C PHE A 51 13.52 -4.17 -7.41
N ALA A 52 13.08 -3.28 -6.53
CA ALA A 52 11.67 -2.87 -6.39
C ALA A 52 10.71 -4.06 -6.19
N GLU A 53 11.16 -5.08 -5.45
CA GLU A 53 10.36 -6.28 -5.16
C GLU A 53 10.03 -6.37 -3.69
N HIS A 54 8.79 -6.78 -3.38
CA HIS A 54 8.33 -7.07 -2.04
C HIS A 54 8.87 -8.41 -1.54
N ALA A 55 9.22 -8.49 -0.27
CA ALA A 55 9.60 -9.73 0.38
C ALA A 55 8.43 -10.73 0.45
N THR A 56 7.19 -10.20 0.52
CA THR A 56 5.96 -11.00 0.43
C THR A 56 5.34 -10.85 -0.95
N ALA A 57 5.13 -11.99 -1.64
CA ALA A 57 4.55 -11.99 -2.98
C ALA A 57 3.01 -11.87 -2.94
N TYR A 58 2.46 -11.05 -3.81
CA TYR A 58 1.01 -10.91 -4.05
C TYR A 58 0.56 -11.98 -5.06
N MET A 59 0.12 -13.14 -4.57
CA MET A 59 -0.26 -14.28 -5.42
C MET A 59 0.87 -14.70 -6.40
N GLY A 60 2.13 -14.66 -5.94
CA GLY A 60 3.31 -15.01 -6.73
C GLY A 60 4.00 -13.82 -7.42
N PHE A 61 3.46 -12.61 -7.30
CA PHE A 61 4.04 -11.40 -7.88
C PHE A 61 4.76 -10.59 -6.81
N GLY A 62 6.07 -10.42 -6.92
CA GLY A 62 6.88 -9.60 -6.02
C GLY A 62 6.77 -8.09 -6.31
N LYS A 63 6.25 -7.71 -7.47
CA LYS A 63 6.00 -6.33 -7.89
C LYS A 63 4.88 -6.27 -8.93
N GLN A 64 4.25 -5.10 -9.04
CA GLN A 64 3.22 -4.80 -10.05
C GLN A 64 2.19 -5.94 -10.21
N PRO A 65 1.55 -6.39 -9.12
CA PRO A 65 0.59 -7.48 -9.20
C PRO A 65 -0.54 -7.12 -10.18
N PRO A 66 -0.86 -7.98 -11.15
CA PRO A 66 -1.95 -7.72 -12.08
C PRO A 66 -3.30 -7.72 -11.35
N LEU A 67 -4.29 -7.01 -11.90
CA LEU A 67 -5.63 -6.90 -11.29
C LEU A 67 -6.22 -8.27 -10.94
N LYS A 68 -6.09 -9.26 -11.81
CA LYS A 68 -6.58 -10.64 -11.53
C LYS A 68 -5.96 -11.27 -10.30
N ALA A 69 -4.66 -11.04 -10.04
CA ALA A 69 -3.99 -11.55 -8.84
C ALA A 69 -4.55 -10.86 -7.59
N MET A 70 -4.73 -9.54 -7.63
CA MET A 70 -5.29 -8.79 -6.51
C MET A 70 -6.76 -9.11 -6.26
N GLN A 71 -7.54 -9.38 -7.29
CA GLN A 71 -8.93 -9.87 -7.17
C GLN A 71 -8.98 -11.23 -6.45
N ARG A 72 -8.09 -12.17 -6.82
CA ARG A 72 -7.98 -13.46 -6.12
C ARG A 72 -7.56 -13.30 -4.66
N LEU A 73 -6.59 -12.42 -4.39
CA LEU A 73 -6.16 -12.12 -3.03
C LEU A 73 -7.30 -11.53 -2.20
N ALA A 74 -8.09 -10.61 -2.77
CA ALA A 74 -9.27 -10.05 -2.12
C ALA A 74 -10.33 -11.13 -1.80
N THR A 75 -10.59 -12.05 -2.73
CA THR A 75 -11.50 -13.17 -2.48
C THR A 75 -10.99 -14.06 -1.34
N GLN A 76 -9.70 -14.39 -1.30
CA GLN A 76 -9.10 -15.15 -0.19
C GLN A 76 -9.17 -14.39 1.15
N ALA A 77 -9.12 -13.07 1.09
CA ALA A 77 -9.28 -12.21 2.27
C ALA A 77 -10.72 -12.10 2.79
N GLY A 78 -11.70 -12.67 2.07
CA GLY A 78 -13.10 -12.71 2.46
C GLY A 78 -13.94 -11.56 1.91
N PHE A 79 -13.49 -10.90 0.83
CA PHE A 79 -14.35 -10.01 0.04
C PHE A 79 -15.18 -10.83 -0.95
N THR A 80 -16.44 -10.48 -1.12
CA THR A 80 -17.33 -11.16 -2.06
C THR A 80 -16.92 -10.92 -3.50
N ASP A 81 -16.50 -9.69 -3.80
CA ASP A 81 -16.05 -9.28 -5.12
C ASP A 81 -15.07 -8.11 -5.03
N TRP A 82 -14.50 -7.72 -6.18
CA TRP A 82 -13.57 -6.60 -6.26
C TRP A 82 -14.21 -5.25 -5.93
N LYS A 83 -15.50 -5.08 -6.15
CA LYS A 83 -16.21 -3.82 -5.84
C LYS A 83 -16.20 -3.53 -4.35
N GLN A 84 -16.24 -4.58 -3.51
CA GLN A 84 -16.09 -4.43 -2.06
C GLN A 84 -14.67 -4.12 -1.63
N ALA A 85 -13.65 -4.62 -2.34
CA ALA A 85 -12.24 -4.39 -2.02
C ALA A 85 -11.74 -3.04 -2.55
N LEU A 86 -12.26 -2.57 -3.68
CA LEU A 86 -11.81 -1.35 -4.37
C LEU A 86 -11.80 -0.09 -3.49
N PRO A 87 -12.79 0.18 -2.64
CA PRO A 87 -12.75 1.34 -1.73
C PRO A 87 -11.51 1.39 -0.84
N TYR A 88 -10.98 0.24 -0.42
CA TYR A 88 -9.76 0.18 0.40
C TYR A 88 -8.50 0.48 -0.41
N VAL A 89 -8.49 0.13 -1.70
CA VAL A 89 -7.41 0.54 -2.62
C VAL A 89 -7.42 2.06 -2.79
N GLN A 90 -8.61 2.63 -3.00
CA GLN A 90 -8.81 4.08 -3.15
C GLN A 90 -8.42 4.83 -1.88
N GLU A 91 -8.88 4.37 -0.71
CA GLU A 91 -8.54 4.96 0.59
C GLU A 91 -7.02 4.97 0.82
N THR A 92 -6.33 3.85 0.53
CA THR A 92 -4.89 3.75 0.67
C THR A 92 -4.17 4.79 -0.19
N VAL A 93 -4.56 4.91 -1.45
CA VAL A 93 -3.98 5.88 -2.38
C VAL A 93 -4.28 7.32 -1.94
N ASP A 94 -5.50 7.61 -1.50
CA ASP A 94 -5.89 8.93 -1.01
C ASP A 94 -5.06 9.37 0.20
N VAL A 95 -4.89 8.49 1.18
CA VAL A 95 -4.08 8.76 2.37
C VAL A 95 -2.62 9.03 1.97
N LEU A 96 -2.03 8.18 1.15
CA LEU A 96 -0.64 8.33 0.72
C LEU A 96 -0.42 9.57 -0.16
N SER A 97 -1.43 10.04 -0.89
CA SER A 97 -1.35 11.27 -1.68
C SER A 97 -1.13 12.53 -0.82
N SER A 98 -1.50 12.49 0.45
CA SER A 98 -1.29 13.58 1.41
C SER A 98 0.10 13.59 2.05
N PHE A 99 0.93 12.57 1.78
CA PHE A 99 2.22 12.38 2.47
C PHE A 99 3.11 13.62 2.45
N SER A 100 3.32 14.25 1.29
CA SER A 100 4.23 15.39 1.18
C SER A 100 3.78 16.59 2.01
N VAL A 101 2.48 16.83 2.11
CA VAL A 101 1.90 17.91 2.92
C VAL A 101 2.08 17.61 4.40
N VAL A 102 1.72 16.41 4.84
CA VAL A 102 1.83 15.97 6.23
C VAL A 102 3.29 15.95 6.68
N ALA A 103 4.18 15.38 5.88
CA ALA A 103 5.60 15.27 6.21
C ALA A 103 6.26 16.66 6.35
N LYS A 104 5.95 17.59 5.45
CA LYS A 104 6.43 18.99 5.54
C LYS A 104 5.90 19.68 6.80
N HIS A 105 4.62 19.51 7.09
CA HIS A 105 4.01 20.09 8.30
C HIS A 105 4.69 19.57 9.58
N LEU A 106 5.10 18.31 9.60
CA LEU A 106 5.83 17.67 10.71
C LEU A 106 7.34 17.99 10.73
N GLY A 107 7.82 18.86 9.84
CA GLY A 107 9.22 19.30 9.83
C GLY A 107 10.20 18.31 9.19
N ALA A 108 9.71 17.36 8.38
CA ALA A 108 10.60 16.48 7.63
C ALA A 108 11.47 17.26 6.63
N ARG A 109 12.71 16.82 6.44
CA ARG A 109 13.64 17.45 5.49
C ARG A 109 13.09 17.39 4.08
N ALA A 110 13.17 18.49 3.34
CA ALA A 110 12.67 18.60 1.97
C ALA A 110 13.22 17.48 1.07
N SER A 111 14.53 17.20 1.12
CA SER A 111 15.16 16.14 0.32
C SER A 111 14.59 14.74 0.62
N THR A 112 14.25 14.46 1.87
CA THR A 112 13.61 13.20 2.28
C THR A 112 12.19 13.13 1.76
N VAL A 113 11.44 14.22 1.89
CA VAL A 113 10.05 14.31 1.39
C VAL A 113 10.03 14.11 -0.12
N ASP A 114 10.91 14.76 -0.86
CA ASP A 114 10.99 14.66 -2.32
C ASP A 114 11.35 13.24 -2.77
N LEU A 115 12.32 12.62 -2.10
CA LEU A 115 12.71 11.22 -2.37
C LEU A 115 11.54 10.27 -2.19
N ILE A 116 10.89 10.31 -1.04
CA ILE A 116 9.77 9.40 -0.73
C ILE A 116 8.59 9.68 -1.67
N THR A 117 8.27 10.95 -1.92
CA THR A 117 7.20 11.33 -2.85
C THR A 117 7.43 10.76 -4.25
N LYS A 118 8.69 10.77 -4.73
CA LYS A 118 9.03 10.17 -6.02
C LYS A 118 8.72 8.66 -6.05
N TRP A 119 9.07 7.93 -5.00
CA TRP A 119 8.79 6.49 -4.90
C TRP A 119 7.29 6.20 -4.79
N LEU A 120 6.54 6.99 -4.01
CA LEU A 120 5.08 6.85 -3.90
C LEU A 120 4.41 7.10 -5.26
N ASN A 121 4.84 8.11 -6.00
CA ASN A 121 4.35 8.39 -7.35
C ASN A 121 4.64 7.24 -8.31
N GLN A 122 5.82 6.65 -8.23
CA GLN A 122 6.19 5.49 -9.03
C GLN A 122 5.31 4.27 -8.69
N ALA A 123 5.15 3.96 -7.41
CA ALA A 123 4.29 2.86 -6.96
C ALA A 123 2.84 3.04 -7.42
N TRP A 124 2.31 4.28 -7.31
CA TRP A 124 0.99 4.60 -7.82
C TRP A 124 0.89 4.37 -9.34
N TRP A 125 1.85 4.90 -10.10
CA TRP A 125 1.86 4.76 -11.55
C TRP A 125 1.90 3.30 -11.99
N GLU A 126 2.72 2.49 -11.37
CA GLU A 126 2.87 1.07 -11.68
C GLU A 126 1.62 0.25 -11.33
N ASN A 127 0.86 0.66 -10.30
CA ASN A 127 -0.28 -0.08 -9.77
C ASN A 127 -1.64 0.59 -10.05
N LYS A 128 -1.68 1.69 -10.81
CA LYS A 128 -2.94 2.42 -11.10
C LYS A 128 -4.00 1.57 -11.81
N GLY A 129 -3.60 0.50 -12.49
CA GLY A 129 -4.52 -0.46 -13.11
C GLY A 129 -5.47 -1.14 -12.11
N LEU A 130 -5.10 -1.19 -10.82
CA LEU A 130 -5.98 -1.70 -9.76
C LEU A 130 -7.17 -0.78 -9.48
N LEU A 131 -7.08 0.49 -9.87
CA LEU A 131 -8.06 1.54 -9.58
C LEU A 131 -9.09 1.73 -10.71
N GLY A 132 -8.87 1.14 -11.89
CA GLY A 132 -9.75 1.28 -13.04
C GLY A 132 -9.95 2.75 -13.45
N THR A 133 -11.19 3.15 -13.76
CA THR A 133 -11.53 4.52 -14.18
C THR A 133 -11.31 5.58 -13.10
N TRP A 134 -11.25 5.21 -11.83
CA TRP A 134 -10.96 6.14 -10.73
C TRP A 134 -9.54 6.72 -10.85
N ALA A 135 -8.58 5.96 -11.37
CA ALA A 135 -7.21 6.42 -11.59
C ALA A 135 -7.13 7.66 -12.49
N HIS A 136 -7.99 7.76 -13.49
CA HIS A 136 -8.00 8.90 -14.42
C HIS A 136 -8.39 10.23 -13.76
N ARG A 137 -9.26 10.18 -12.76
CA ARG A 137 -9.71 11.39 -12.02
C ARG A 137 -8.64 11.94 -11.07
N ARG A 138 -7.72 11.08 -10.62
CA ARG A 138 -6.66 11.43 -9.65
C ARG A 138 -5.32 11.73 -10.30
N SER A 139 -5.07 11.30 -11.53
CA SER A 139 -3.81 11.57 -12.24
C SER A 139 -3.48 13.06 -12.33
N LEU A 140 -4.50 13.92 -12.36
CA LEU A 140 -4.35 15.38 -12.41
C LEU A 140 -3.82 15.98 -11.09
N THR A 141 -4.06 15.34 -9.93
CA THR A 141 -3.62 15.84 -8.63
C THR A 141 -2.23 15.36 -8.24
N TRP A 142 -1.81 14.19 -8.72
CA TRP A 142 -0.47 13.66 -8.47
C TRP A 142 0.60 14.26 -9.39
N SER A 143 0.23 14.69 -10.62
CA SER A 143 1.19 15.23 -11.59
C SER A 143 1.54 16.70 -11.40
N LEU A 144 0.79 17.47 -10.60
CA LEU A 144 1.03 18.91 -10.42
C LEU A 144 2.09 19.24 -9.36
N GLY A 145 2.67 18.24 -8.69
CA GLY A 145 3.68 18.42 -7.62
C GLY A 145 5.14 18.30 -8.04
N SER A 146 5.50 17.80 -9.22
CA SER A 146 6.91 17.44 -9.51
C SER A 146 7.31 17.29 -10.98
N MET A 147 6.75 18.09 -11.89
CA MET A 147 7.38 18.29 -13.20
C MET A 147 7.71 19.78 -13.41
N ARG A 148 8.76 20.24 -12.73
CA ARG A 148 9.66 21.27 -13.30
C ARG A 148 11.06 20.65 -13.32
N LEU A 149 11.51 20.41 -14.54
CA LEU A 149 12.89 20.13 -14.87
C LEU A 149 13.80 21.26 -14.39
#